data_1da4b3c03864dca736aaeee677ca6434
#
_entry.id   1da4b3c03864dca736aaeee677ca6434
#
_cell.length_a   1.000
_cell.length_b   1.000
_cell.length_c   1.000
_cell.angle_alpha   90.00
_cell.angle_beta   90.00
_cell.angle_gamma   90.00
#
_symmetry.space_group_name_H-M   'P 1'
#
loop_
_entity.id
_entity.type
_entity.pdbx_description
1 polymer ?
#
loop_
_entity_poly.entity_id
_entity_poly.type
_entity_poly.pdbx_seq_one_letter_code
_entity_poly.pdbx_strand_id
1 'polypeptide(L)'
;MINRAAVILKYKAPFIQWVNDADPYKDNPGITLESENKDCTVYLILEEDAEKLEEWISLNFEQLFESEIEDWYTDESLWPKNRNRKLFDEWIDVECHSVLIDTVDGKIIDDEI
;
A
#
# COMPACT_ATOMS: atom_id res chain seq x y z
N MET A 1 -18.99 -13.10 7.36
CA MET A 1 -17.86 -12.22 7.65
C MET A 1 -16.56 -13.00 7.60
N ILE A 2 -15.58 -12.49 6.90
CA ILE A 2 -14.27 -13.13 6.80
C ILE A 2 -13.49 -12.85 8.10
N ASN A 3 -12.70 -13.83 8.57
CA ASN A 3 -11.90 -13.68 9.78
C ASN A 3 -10.58 -12.94 9.54
N ARG A 4 -10.65 -11.81 8.87
CA ARG A 4 -9.52 -10.92 8.55
C ARG A 4 -9.99 -9.48 8.65
N ALA A 5 -9.03 -8.58 8.73
CA ALA A 5 -9.25 -7.16 8.50
C ALA A 5 -8.52 -6.74 7.24
N ALA A 6 -8.93 -5.64 6.65
CA ALA A 6 -8.31 -5.10 5.44
C ALA A 6 -7.54 -3.83 5.77
N VAL A 7 -6.29 -3.76 5.29
CA VAL A 7 -5.47 -2.55 5.34
C VAL A 7 -5.30 -2.06 3.92
N ILE A 8 -5.58 -0.79 3.71
CA ILE A 8 -5.42 -0.12 2.42
C ILE A 8 -4.40 1.00 2.61
N LEU A 9 -3.41 1.04 1.73
CA LEU A 9 -2.39 2.07 1.75
C LEU A 9 -2.68 3.08 0.64
N LYS A 10 -3.16 4.24 1.01
CA LYS A 10 -3.45 5.31 0.06
C LYS A 10 -2.24 6.24 -0.05
N TYR A 11 -1.97 6.70 -1.26
CA TYR A 11 -0.83 7.58 -1.50
C TYR A 11 -1.15 9.01 -1.12
N LYS A 12 -0.19 9.66 -0.48
CA LYS A 12 -0.20 11.10 -0.27
C LYS A 12 0.59 11.80 -1.37
N ALA A 13 0.48 13.12 -1.45
CA ALA A 13 1.11 13.89 -2.51
C ALA A 13 2.62 13.62 -2.70
N PRO A 14 3.44 13.46 -1.64
CA PRO A 14 4.86 13.16 -1.83
C PRO A 14 5.13 11.84 -2.57
N PHE A 15 4.31 10.80 -2.32
CA PHE A 15 4.46 9.53 -3.03
C PHE A 15 4.20 9.72 -4.53
N ILE A 16 3.12 10.40 -4.86
CA ILE A 16 2.76 10.68 -6.26
C ILE A 16 3.85 11.49 -6.95
N GLN A 17 4.37 12.50 -6.26
CA GLN A 17 5.45 13.32 -6.80
C GLN A 17 6.70 12.49 -7.06
N TRP A 18 7.05 11.59 -6.14
CA TRP A 18 8.19 10.70 -6.33
C TRP A 18 8.01 9.81 -7.57
N VAL A 19 6.83 9.20 -7.74
CA VAL A 19 6.56 8.36 -8.92
C VAL A 19 6.77 9.14 -10.20
N ASN A 20 6.22 10.35 -10.27
CA ASN A 20 6.30 11.17 -11.47
C ASN A 20 7.72 11.68 -11.73
N ASP A 21 8.45 12.04 -10.68
CA ASP A 21 9.81 12.59 -10.81
C ASP A 21 10.86 11.51 -11.11
N ALA A 22 10.65 10.30 -10.59
CA ALA A 22 11.60 9.19 -10.75
C ALA A 22 11.52 8.53 -12.12
N ASP A 23 10.47 8.79 -12.90
CA ASP A 23 10.30 8.20 -14.23
C ASP A 23 11.45 8.64 -15.14
N PRO A 24 12.30 7.70 -15.59
CA PRO A 24 13.45 8.05 -16.42
C PRO A 24 13.07 8.50 -17.84
N TYR A 25 11.89 8.18 -18.29
CA TYR A 25 11.44 8.48 -19.66
C TYR A 25 10.68 9.79 -19.78
N LYS A 26 9.98 10.21 -18.74
CA LYS A 26 9.22 11.47 -18.66
C LYS A 26 8.24 11.74 -19.80
N ASP A 27 7.92 10.73 -20.59
CA ASP A 27 7.02 10.85 -21.74
C ASP A 27 5.55 10.68 -21.36
N ASN A 28 5.30 10.19 -20.15
CA ASN A 28 3.96 9.92 -19.65
C ASN A 28 3.39 11.16 -18.95
N PRO A 29 2.07 11.37 -19.04
CA PRO A 29 1.43 12.48 -18.32
C PRO A 29 1.52 12.36 -16.81
N GLY A 30 2.00 11.22 -16.29
CA GLY A 30 2.12 10.99 -14.86
C GLY A 30 0.82 10.47 -14.24
N ILE A 31 0.83 10.34 -12.91
CA ILE A 31 -0.31 9.89 -12.15
C ILE A 31 -0.77 10.97 -11.18
N THR A 32 -1.98 10.81 -10.66
CA THR A 32 -2.55 11.75 -9.69
C THR A 32 -3.06 10.97 -8.47
N LEU A 33 -3.24 11.67 -7.35
CA LEU A 33 -3.87 11.09 -6.16
C LEU A 33 -5.24 10.52 -6.49
N GLU A 34 -6.02 11.26 -7.28
CA GLU A 34 -7.36 10.86 -7.65
C GLU A 34 -7.37 9.57 -8.48
N SER A 35 -6.46 9.43 -9.43
CA SER A 35 -6.42 8.25 -10.29
C SER A 35 -5.93 7.00 -9.54
N GLU A 36 -4.92 7.14 -8.70
CA GLU A 36 -4.29 5.98 -8.05
C GLU A 36 -5.04 5.51 -6.81
N ASN A 37 -5.70 6.40 -6.09
CA ASN A 37 -6.43 6.01 -4.89
C ASN A 37 -7.83 5.44 -5.18
N LYS A 38 -8.19 5.28 -6.45
CA LYS A 38 -9.44 4.63 -6.84
C LYS A 38 -9.37 3.10 -6.75
N ASP A 39 -8.19 2.55 -6.95
CA ASP A 39 -7.98 1.10 -6.92
C ASP A 39 -6.68 0.81 -6.21
N CYS A 40 -6.76 0.62 -4.91
CA CYS A 40 -5.61 0.36 -4.06
C CYS A 40 -5.44 -1.13 -3.83
N THR A 41 -4.19 -1.55 -3.57
CA THR A 41 -3.93 -2.90 -3.07
C THR A 41 -4.53 -3.05 -1.68
N VAL A 42 -5.17 -4.17 -1.42
CA VAL A 42 -5.74 -4.49 -0.12
C VAL A 42 -4.89 -5.58 0.53
N TYR A 43 -4.39 -5.31 1.72
CA TYR A 43 -3.63 -6.27 2.51
C TYR A 43 -4.54 -6.86 3.57
N LEU A 44 -4.66 -8.19 3.62
CA LEU A 44 -5.44 -8.84 4.66
C LEU A 44 -4.54 -9.13 5.86
N ILE A 45 -5.02 -8.77 7.05
CA ILE A 45 -4.31 -8.97 8.30
C ILE A 45 -5.21 -9.71 9.28
N LEU A 46 -4.63 -10.21 10.37
CA LEU A 46 -5.41 -10.84 11.44
C LEU A 46 -6.29 -9.79 12.13
N GLU A 47 -7.47 -10.20 12.58
CA GLU A 47 -8.38 -9.31 13.31
C GLU A 47 -7.74 -8.74 14.57
N GLU A 48 -6.95 -9.55 15.28
CA GLU A 48 -6.24 -9.08 16.48
C GLU A 48 -5.16 -8.05 16.17
N ASP A 49 -4.54 -8.11 14.99
CA ASP A 49 -3.58 -7.09 14.56
C ASP A 49 -4.28 -5.77 14.22
N ALA A 50 -5.51 -5.83 13.73
CA ALA A 50 -6.31 -4.62 13.49
C ALA A 50 -6.65 -3.89 14.78
N GLU A 51 -6.85 -4.62 15.88
CA GLU A 51 -7.08 -4.02 17.19
C GLU A 51 -5.86 -3.31 17.74
N LYS A 52 -4.66 -3.71 17.28
CA LYS A 52 -3.37 -3.13 17.65
C LYS A 52 -2.66 -2.60 16.40
N LEU A 53 -3.38 -1.86 15.60
CA LEU A 53 -2.93 -1.44 14.27
C LEU A 53 -1.59 -0.70 14.31
N GLU A 54 -1.40 0.21 15.27
CA GLU A 54 -0.15 0.96 15.36
C GLU A 54 1.06 0.06 15.61
N GLU A 55 0.92 -0.94 16.46
CA GLU A 55 1.98 -1.92 16.67
C GLU A 55 2.27 -2.72 15.40
N TRP A 56 1.21 -3.14 14.70
CA TRP A 56 1.35 -3.90 13.47
C TRP A 56 2.05 -3.07 12.39
N ILE A 57 1.67 -1.81 12.24
CA ILE A 57 2.32 -0.89 11.29
C ILE A 57 3.80 -0.70 11.64
N SER A 58 4.11 -0.51 12.92
CA SER A 58 5.49 -0.33 13.37
C SER A 58 6.38 -1.52 13.04
N LEU A 59 5.82 -2.72 13.08
CA LEU A 59 6.55 -3.95 12.76
C LEU A 59 6.65 -4.22 11.25
N ASN A 60 5.75 -3.68 10.44
CA ASN A 60 5.61 -4.09 9.05
C ASN A 60 5.76 -2.95 8.02
N PHE A 61 5.93 -1.71 8.46
CA PHE A 61 5.90 -0.56 7.54
C PHE A 61 6.99 -0.64 6.46
N GLU A 62 8.16 -1.17 6.76
CA GLU A 62 9.24 -1.27 5.77
C GLU A 62 8.85 -2.18 4.61
N GLN A 63 8.31 -3.35 4.92
CA GLN A 63 7.88 -4.32 3.91
C GLN A 63 6.70 -3.78 3.10
N LEU A 64 5.76 -3.12 3.76
CA LEU A 64 4.61 -2.51 3.10
C LEU A 64 5.06 -1.39 2.16
N PHE A 65 5.96 -0.54 2.62
CA PHE A 65 6.47 0.58 1.84
C PHE A 65 7.22 0.07 0.61
N GLU A 66 8.10 -0.90 0.79
CA GLU A 66 8.85 -1.49 -0.31
C GLU A 66 7.94 -2.20 -1.32
N SER A 67 6.89 -2.86 -0.86
CA SER A 67 5.91 -3.51 -1.74
C SER A 67 5.23 -2.49 -2.65
N GLU A 68 4.81 -1.35 -2.09
CA GLU A 68 4.17 -0.30 -2.89
C GLU A 68 5.15 0.39 -3.85
N ILE A 69 6.37 0.62 -3.39
CA ILE A 69 7.42 1.24 -4.22
C ILE A 69 7.78 0.33 -5.40
N GLU A 70 7.93 -0.95 -5.14
CA GLU A 70 8.32 -1.94 -6.16
C GLU A 70 7.27 -2.06 -7.28
N ASP A 71 6.01 -1.84 -6.98
CA ASP A 71 4.95 -1.83 -7.99
C ASP A 71 5.18 -0.77 -9.07
N TRP A 72 5.92 0.28 -8.75
CA TRP A 72 6.23 1.37 -9.67
C TRP A 72 7.58 1.21 -10.34
N TYR A 73 8.61 0.88 -9.56
CA TYR A 73 9.98 0.77 -10.05
C TYR A 73 10.68 -0.40 -9.40
N THR A 74 11.12 -1.36 -10.21
CA THR A 74 11.91 -2.50 -9.73
C THR A 74 13.38 -2.13 -9.53
N ASP A 75 13.83 -1.03 -10.13
CA ASP A 75 15.19 -0.53 -9.98
C ASP A 75 15.34 0.19 -8.64
N GLU A 76 16.03 -0.45 -7.70
CA GLU A 76 16.20 0.07 -6.35
C GLU A 76 16.97 1.38 -6.29
N SER A 77 17.75 1.70 -7.34
CA SER A 77 18.45 2.99 -7.41
C SER A 77 17.51 4.18 -7.49
N LEU A 78 16.27 3.96 -7.93
CA LEU A 78 15.24 4.98 -8.01
C LEU A 78 14.44 5.14 -6.71
N TRP A 79 14.62 4.23 -5.76
CA TRP A 79 13.84 4.20 -4.52
C TRP A 79 14.28 5.31 -3.56
N PRO A 80 13.36 5.83 -2.72
CA PRO A 80 13.73 6.78 -1.69
C PRO A 80 14.71 6.14 -0.70
N LYS A 81 15.74 6.88 -0.29
CA LYS A 81 16.86 6.30 0.47
C LYS A 81 16.60 6.12 1.95
N ASN A 82 15.88 7.04 2.57
CA ASN A 82 15.62 7.00 4.02
C ASN A 82 14.20 6.53 4.30
N ARG A 83 13.96 5.25 4.07
CA ARG A 83 12.62 4.65 4.24
C ARG A 83 12.36 4.33 5.72
N ASN A 84 12.26 5.39 6.53
CA ASN A 84 11.93 5.27 7.94
C ASN A 84 10.43 5.46 8.16
N ARG A 85 9.96 5.29 9.41
CA ARG A 85 8.55 5.44 9.74
C ARG A 85 8.02 6.83 9.44
N LYS A 86 8.84 7.85 9.66
CA LYS A 86 8.44 9.23 9.38
C LYS A 86 8.14 9.43 7.90
N LEU A 87 9.00 8.93 7.02
CA LEU A 87 8.78 9.02 5.57
C LEU A 87 7.54 8.24 5.17
N PHE A 88 7.37 7.04 5.71
CA PHE A 88 6.18 6.24 5.47
C PHE A 88 4.91 7.02 5.82
N ASP A 89 4.87 7.62 7.00
CA ASP A 89 3.71 8.39 7.44
C ASP A 89 3.45 9.63 6.59
N GLU A 90 4.49 10.25 6.06
CA GLU A 90 4.37 11.42 5.18
C GLU A 90 3.87 11.05 3.78
N TRP A 91 4.14 9.83 3.33
CA TRP A 91 3.85 9.39 1.97
C TRP A 91 2.61 8.52 1.85
N ILE A 92 2.21 7.85 2.93
CA ILE A 92 1.15 6.86 2.93
C ILE A 92 0.11 7.20 4.00
N ASP A 93 -1.15 7.10 3.61
CA ASP A 93 -2.28 7.17 4.52
C ASP A 93 -2.85 5.76 4.70
N VAL A 94 -2.81 5.25 5.92
CA VAL A 94 -3.27 3.89 6.22
C VAL A 94 -4.75 3.91 6.58
N GLU A 95 -5.52 3.08 5.87
CA GLU A 95 -6.94 2.89 6.14
C GLU A 95 -7.15 1.43 6.52
N CYS A 96 -7.93 1.18 7.57
CA CYS A 96 -8.18 -0.17 8.05
C CYS A 96 -9.68 -0.41 8.20
N HIS A 97 -10.15 -1.55 7.70
CA HIS A 97 -11.54 -1.96 7.80
C HIS A 97 -11.60 -3.35 8.42
N SER A 98 -12.35 -3.49 9.52
CA SER A 98 -12.39 -4.73 10.29
C SER A 98 -13.55 -5.66 9.91
N VAL A 99 -14.47 -5.21 9.08
CA VAL A 99 -15.61 -6.02 8.65
C VAL A 99 -15.52 -6.29 7.15
N LEU A 100 -15.28 -7.55 6.81
CA LEU A 100 -15.20 -8.00 5.43
C LEU A 100 -16.26 -9.06 5.18
N ILE A 101 -17.07 -8.85 4.16
CA ILE A 101 -18.15 -9.77 3.80
C ILE A 101 -17.89 -10.28 2.40
N ASP A 102 -17.73 -11.59 2.28
CA ASP A 102 -17.65 -12.26 0.98
C ASP A 102 -19.08 -12.50 0.48
N THR A 103 -19.43 -11.92 -0.63
CA THR A 103 -20.77 -12.05 -1.23
C THR A 103 -20.86 -13.16 -2.27
N VAL A 104 -19.75 -13.85 -2.52
CA VAL A 104 -19.64 -14.91 -3.51
C VAL A 104 -19.60 -16.25 -2.81
N ASP A 105 -20.39 -17.21 -3.29
CA ASP A 105 -20.32 -18.58 -2.83
C ASP A 105 -19.06 -19.25 -3.38
N GLY A 106 -18.43 -20.10 -2.57
CA GLY A 106 -17.23 -20.81 -2.94
C GLY A 106 -16.00 -20.31 -2.18
N LYS A 107 -14.88 -20.92 -2.47
CA LYS A 107 -13.64 -20.63 -1.76
C LYS A 107 -12.91 -19.42 -2.37
N ILE A 108 -12.28 -18.65 -1.49
CA ILE A 108 -11.31 -17.65 -1.92
C ILE A 108 -10.06 -18.39 -2.35
N ILE A 109 -9.54 -18.06 -3.53
CA ILE A 109 -8.35 -18.72 -4.10
C ILE A 109 -7.28 -17.65 -4.30
N ASP A 110 -6.06 -18.00 -3.88
CA ASP A 110 -4.88 -17.19 -4.21
C ASP A 110 -4.33 -17.73 -5.53
N ASP A 111 -4.46 -16.94 -6.60
CA ASP A 111 -4.02 -17.32 -7.95
C ASP A 111 -2.69 -16.71 -8.36
N GLU A 112 -2.06 -15.95 -7.49
CA GLU A 112 -0.72 -15.40 -7.67
C GLU A 112 0.33 -16.41 -7.20
N ILE A 113 0.86 -17.17 -8.09
CA ILE A 113 1.82 -18.20 -7.74
C ILE A 113 3.21 -17.84 -8.26
#